data_a4e6e0744fb6317d2d843f9760082ce3
#
_entry.id   a4e6e0744fb6317d2d843f9760082ce3
#
_cell.length_a   1.000
_cell.length_b   1.000
_cell.length_c   1.000
_cell.angle_alpha   90.00
_cell.angle_beta   90.00
_cell.angle_gamma   90.00
#
_symmetry.space_group_name_H-M   'P 1'
#
loop_
_entity.id
_entity.type
_entity.pdbx_description
1 polymer ?
#
loop_
_entity_poly.entity_id
_entity_poly.type
_entity_poly.pdbx_seq_one_letter_code
_entity_poly.pdbx_strand_id
1 'polypeptide(L)'
;MDNVLKEAILNGLYDKDKNNGNEFLSPQLVSNDQENKIWFTLRQELLSATSFTWAVAFISENMLVPFKLVMSELAKKGISGTLITGTYLGFNSPKVFKELMKIPNLKVRLSEEAGFHAKGYIFNHEDYQTILIGSANFTRSALLKNCEWGLK
;
A
#
# COMPACT_ATOMS: atom_id res chain seq x y z
N MET A 1 -19.43 16.26 5.75
CA MET A 1 -18.07 16.66 6.20
C MET A 1 -18.04 18.18 6.15
N ASP A 2 -17.64 18.81 7.24
CA ASP A 2 -17.58 20.27 7.34
C ASP A 2 -16.64 20.82 6.26
N ASN A 3 -17.07 21.86 5.53
CA ASN A 3 -16.25 22.47 4.47
C ASN A 3 -14.88 22.94 4.98
N VAL A 4 -14.81 23.38 6.25
CA VAL A 4 -13.58 23.84 6.88
C VAL A 4 -12.58 22.68 7.04
N LEU A 5 -13.05 21.49 7.45
CA LEU A 5 -12.18 20.31 7.59
C LEU A 5 -11.69 19.83 6.22
N LYS A 6 -12.56 19.82 5.22
CA LYS A 6 -12.19 19.46 3.84
C LYS A 6 -11.12 20.41 3.30
N GLU A 7 -11.29 21.73 3.48
CA GLU A 7 -10.31 22.73 3.06
C GLU A 7 -9.00 22.62 3.84
N ALA A 8 -9.05 22.35 5.14
CA ALA A 8 -7.85 22.17 5.94
C ALA A 8 -7.02 20.95 5.50
N ILE A 9 -7.69 19.82 5.19
CA ILE A 9 -7.03 18.61 4.66
C ILE A 9 -6.43 18.91 3.27
N LEU A 10 -7.19 19.52 2.38
CA LEU A 10 -6.72 19.88 1.05
C LEU A 10 -5.53 20.85 1.10
N ASN A 11 -5.59 21.87 1.95
CA ASN A 11 -4.51 22.84 2.09
C ASN A 11 -3.27 22.29 2.78
N GLY A 12 -3.42 21.29 3.64
CA GLY A 12 -2.29 20.62 4.31
C GLY A 12 -1.55 19.60 3.42
N LEU A 13 -2.23 19.07 2.40
CA LEU A 13 -1.69 18.02 1.52
C LEU A 13 -1.44 18.51 0.08
N TYR A 14 -1.97 19.67 -0.27
CA TYR A 14 -1.93 20.22 -1.61
C TYR A 14 -1.42 21.66 -1.62
N ASP A 15 -0.59 21.95 -2.60
CA ASP A 15 -0.35 23.31 -3.05
C ASP A 15 -1.58 23.78 -3.87
N LYS A 16 -2.40 24.64 -3.29
CA LYS A 16 -3.62 25.16 -3.93
C LYS A 16 -3.34 25.84 -5.27
N ASP A 17 -2.21 26.50 -5.41
CA ASP A 17 -1.82 27.22 -6.61
C ASP A 17 -1.46 26.29 -7.76
N LYS A 18 -1.13 25.03 -7.45
CA LYS A 18 -0.82 23.99 -8.42
C LYS A 18 -1.98 23.03 -8.70
N ASN A 19 -3.02 23.05 -7.86
CA ASN A 19 -4.19 22.23 -8.05
C ASN A 19 -5.14 22.95 -9.04
N ASN A 20 -5.13 22.48 -10.28
CA ASN A 20 -6.01 22.98 -11.35
C ASN A 20 -7.45 22.42 -11.27
N GLY A 21 -7.88 21.91 -10.11
CA GLY A 21 -9.21 21.31 -9.93
C GLY A 21 -9.33 19.89 -10.49
N ASN A 22 -8.22 19.24 -10.82
CA ASN A 22 -8.22 17.87 -11.28
C ASN A 22 -8.52 16.92 -10.10
N GLU A 23 -9.71 16.30 -10.10
CA GLU A 23 -10.13 15.33 -9.08
C GLU A 23 -9.16 14.14 -8.94
N PHE A 24 -8.44 13.81 -9.99
CA PHE A 24 -7.43 12.77 -10.02
C PHE A 24 -6.27 13.04 -9.02
N LEU A 25 -5.98 14.30 -8.74
CA LEU A 25 -4.95 14.71 -7.78
C LEU A 25 -5.52 14.96 -6.38
N SER A 26 -6.82 14.73 -6.16
CA SER A 26 -7.46 14.97 -4.86
C SER A 26 -7.26 13.79 -3.91
N PRO A 27 -6.94 14.03 -2.63
CA PRO A 27 -6.84 12.97 -1.63
C PRO A 27 -8.14 12.19 -1.51
N GLN A 28 -8.05 10.86 -1.51
CA GLN A 28 -9.18 9.96 -1.41
C GLN A 28 -9.10 9.16 -0.11
N LEU A 29 -10.16 9.18 0.68
CA LEU A 29 -10.29 8.29 1.84
C LEU A 29 -10.53 6.86 1.35
N VAL A 30 -9.70 5.93 1.80
CA VAL A 30 -9.82 4.50 1.52
C VAL A 30 -10.10 3.77 2.84
N SER A 31 -11.14 2.96 2.86
CA SER A 31 -11.51 2.18 4.05
C SER A 31 -12.07 0.81 3.67
N ASN A 32 -12.20 -0.08 4.65
CA ASN A 32 -12.96 -1.31 4.48
C ASN A 32 -14.42 -1.06 4.87
N ASP A 33 -15.30 -1.03 3.90
CA ASP A 33 -16.74 -0.97 4.09
C ASP A 33 -17.45 -2.18 3.43
N GLN A 34 -18.74 -2.12 3.18
CA GLN A 34 -19.48 -3.22 2.55
C GLN A 34 -19.10 -3.42 1.08
N GLU A 35 -18.83 -2.34 0.36
CA GLU A 35 -18.60 -2.33 -1.08
C GLU A 35 -17.10 -2.25 -1.42
N ASN A 36 -16.31 -1.57 -0.58
CA ASN A 36 -14.91 -1.30 -0.83
C ASN A 36 -14.00 -2.02 0.17
N LYS A 37 -12.86 -2.47 -0.32
CA LYS A 37 -11.80 -3.07 0.49
C LYS A 37 -10.46 -2.45 0.12
N ILE A 38 -9.64 -2.16 1.11
CA ILE A 38 -8.29 -1.61 0.90
C ILE A 38 -7.48 -2.50 -0.05
N TRP A 39 -7.64 -3.83 0.05
CA TRP A 39 -6.97 -4.76 -0.87
C TRP A 39 -7.32 -4.52 -2.34
N PHE A 40 -8.55 -4.18 -2.66
CA PHE A 40 -8.94 -3.95 -4.05
C PHE A 40 -8.31 -2.67 -4.59
N THR A 41 -8.23 -1.62 -3.78
CA THR A 41 -7.50 -0.39 -4.13
C THR A 41 -6.02 -0.69 -4.37
N LEU A 42 -5.34 -1.38 -3.44
CA LEU A 42 -3.93 -1.75 -3.61
C LEU A 42 -3.71 -2.61 -4.87
N ARG A 43 -4.61 -3.53 -5.16
CA ARG A 43 -4.53 -4.37 -6.34
C ARG A 43 -4.70 -3.56 -7.64
N GLN A 44 -5.63 -2.63 -7.68
CA GLN A 44 -5.83 -1.75 -8.84
C GLN A 44 -4.57 -0.92 -9.11
N GLU A 45 -4.02 -0.28 -8.08
CA GLU A 45 -2.79 0.50 -8.20
C GLU A 45 -1.61 -0.37 -8.68
N LEU A 46 -1.43 -1.58 -8.14
CA LEU A 46 -0.39 -2.51 -8.60
C LEU A 46 -0.52 -2.84 -10.09
N LEU A 47 -1.74 -3.10 -10.57
CA LEU A 47 -1.95 -3.53 -11.95
C LEU A 47 -1.74 -2.42 -12.98
N SER A 48 -1.82 -1.15 -12.56
CA SER A 48 -1.57 0.04 -13.39
C SER A 48 -0.18 0.66 -13.19
N ALA A 49 0.55 0.26 -12.14
CA ALA A 49 1.88 0.79 -11.84
C ALA A 49 2.95 0.26 -12.80
N THR A 50 4.02 1.04 -12.95
CA THR A 50 5.28 0.63 -13.61
C THR A 50 6.28 0.01 -12.62
N SER A 51 6.18 0.40 -11.35
CA SER A 51 6.89 -0.20 -10.21
C SER A 51 6.22 0.19 -8.90
N PHE A 52 6.60 -0.45 -7.78
CA PHE A 52 6.07 -0.08 -6.47
C PHE A 52 7.10 -0.25 -5.35
N THR A 53 6.89 0.50 -4.28
CA THR A 53 7.63 0.34 -3.02
C THR A 53 6.66 0.37 -1.85
N TRP A 54 6.59 -0.72 -1.12
CA TRP A 54 5.77 -0.84 0.08
C TRP A 54 6.63 -0.90 1.33
N ALA A 55 6.22 -0.19 2.36
CA ALA A 55 6.81 -0.22 3.69
C ALA A 55 5.74 -0.64 4.69
N VAL A 56 5.77 -1.90 5.16
CA VAL A 56 4.73 -2.47 6.02
C VAL A 56 5.32 -3.29 7.15
N ALA A 57 4.86 -3.03 8.36
CA ALA A 57 5.39 -3.70 9.54
C ALA A 57 5.00 -5.18 9.61
N PHE A 58 3.71 -5.50 9.37
CA PHE A 58 3.20 -6.84 9.56
C PHE A 58 2.61 -7.42 8.29
N ILE A 59 2.94 -8.69 8.03
CA ILE A 59 2.53 -9.44 6.84
C ILE A 59 1.94 -10.78 7.29
N SER A 60 0.72 -11.10 6.88
CA SER A 60 0.11 -12.39 7.19
C SER A 60 0.26 -13.40 6.05
N GLU A 61 0.47 -14.66 6.39
CA GLU A 61 0.63 -15.76 5.42
C GLU A 61 -0.54 -15.86 4.44
N ASN A 62 -1.75 -15.63 4.91
CA ASN A 62 -2.95 -15.73 4.09
C ASN A 62 -3.15 -14.58 3.08
N MET A 63 -2.34 -13.52 3.15
CA MET A 63 -2.25 -12.49 2.11
C MET A 63 -1.22 -12.82 1.03
N LEU A 64 -0.32 -13.75 1.28
CA LEU A 64 0.70 -14.12 0.30
C LEU A 64 0.11 -14.77 -0.95
N VAL A 65 -0.98 -15.53 -0.82
CA VAL A 65 -1.62 -16.19 -1.96
C VAL A 65 -2.17 -15.17 -2.97
N PRO A 66 -3.08 -14.26 -2.60
CA PRO A 66 -3.57 -13.25 -3.53
C PRO A 66 -2.46 -12.31 -4.02
N PHE A 67 -1.46 -12.01 -3.18
CA PHE A 67 -0.34 -11.20 -3.59
C PHE A 67 0.54 -11.88 -4.66
N LYS A 68 0.87 -13.15 -4.50
CA LYS A 68 1.63 -13.92 -5.49
C LYS A 68 0.93 -13.99 -6.85
N LEU A 69 -0.41 -14.09 -6.86
CA LEU A 69 -1.18 -14.06 -8.11
C LEU A 69 -0.97 -12.73 -8.83
N VAL A 70 -1.12 -11.61 -8.12
CA VAL A 70 -0.85 -10.28 -8.70
C VAL A 70 0.60 -10.15 -9.15
N MET A 71 1.57 -10.56 -8.33
CA MET A 71 3.00 -10.51 -8.69
C MET A 71 3.32 -11.34 -9.94
N SER A 72 2.64 -12.47 -10.13
CA SER A 72 2.78 -13.26 -11.35
C SER A 72 2.24 -12.53 -12.59
N GLU A 73 1.15 -11.78 -12.47
CA GLU A 73 0.64 -10.91 -13.54
C GLU A 73 1.62 -9.78 -13.85
N LEU A 74 2.18 -9.15 -12.82
CA LEU A 74 3.17 -8.08 -12.96
C LEU A 74 4.48 -8.58 -13.61
N ALA A 75 4.93 -9.78 -13.25
CA ALA A 75 6.12 -10.39 -13.84
C ALA A 75 6.00 -10.55 -15.35
N LYS A 76 4.82 -10.92 -15.85
CA LYS A 76 4.55 -11.03 -17.32
C LYS A 76 4.66 -9.68 -18.03
N LYS A 77 4.47 -8.59 -17.32
CA LYS A 77 4.60 -7.21 -17.81
C LYS A 77 6.01 -6.62 -17.58
N GLY A 78 6.93 -7.38 -16.99
CA GLY A 78 8.27 -6.89 -16.61
C GLY A 78 8.28 -5.93 -15.41
N ILE A 79 7.18 -5.86 -14.66
CA ILE A 79 7.03 -4.96 -13.52
C ILE A 79 7.58 -5.62 -12.26
N SER A 80 8.37 -4.86 -11.51
CA SER A 80 8.98 -5.30 -10.26
C SER A 80 8.68 -4.34 -9.11
N GLY A 81 8.86 -4.81 -7.87
CA GLY A 81 8.63 -3.99 -6.70
C GLY A 81 9.61 -4.23 -5.57
N THR A 82 9.57 -3.33 -4.58
CA THR A 82 10.32 -3.45 -3.34
C THR A 82 9.35 -3.52 -2.16
N LEU A 83 9.57 -4.46 -1.26
CA LEU A 83 8.84 -4.59 0.00
C LEU A 83 9.83 -4.40 1.15
N ILE A 84 9.61 -3.37 1.95
CA ILE A 84 10.37 -3.07 3.16
C ILE A 84 9.52 -3.51 4.35
N THR A 85 10.07 -4.34 5.22
CA THR A 85 9.39 -4.81 6.42
C THR A 85 10.39 -4.96 7.56
N GLY A 86 9.93 -5.31 8.76
CA GLY A 86 10.78 -5.47 9.93
C GLY A 86 10.56 -6.81 10.62
N THR A 87 11.38 -7.07 11.63
CA THR A 87 11.27 -8.23 12.52
C THR A 87 10.62 -7.87 13.85
N TYR A 88 10.08 -6.65 13.96
CA TYR A 88 9.53 -6.10 15.19
C TYR A 88 8.48 -7.03 15.82
N LEU A 89 8.64 -7.31 17.11
CA LEU A 89 7.80 -8.20 17.92
C LEU A 89 7.60 -9.62 17.35
N GLY A 90 8.40 -10.06 16.36
CA GLY A 90 8.29 -11.41 15.79
C GLY A 90 6.97 -11.72 15.05
N PHE A 91 6.18 -10.69 14.70
CA PHE A 91 4.91 -10.88 13.99
C PHE A 91 5.06 -11.48 12.60
N ASN A 92 6.18 -11.19 11.93
CA ASN A 92 6.47 -11.77 10.63
C ASN A 92 7.17 -13.13 10.81
N SER A 93 6.47 -14.21 10.53
CA SER A 93 7.04 -15.54 10.68
C SER A 93 8.15 -15.81 9.66
N PRO A 94 9.15 -16.68 9.98
CA PRO A 94 10.17 -17.09 9.00
C PRO A 94 9.58 -17.66 7.72
N LYS A 95 8.39 -18.26 7.80
CA LYS A 95 7.67 -18.79 6.65
C LYS A 95 7.23 -17.68 5.69
N VAL A 96 6.74 -16.55 6.22
CA VAL A 96 6.39 -15.36 5.41
C VAL A 96 7.60 -14.91 4.59
N PHE A 97 8.77 -14.76 5.21
CA PHE A 97 9.98 -14.35 4.50
C PHE A 97 10.39 -15.36 3.43
N LYS A 98 10.40 -16.65 3.75
CA LYS A 98 10.70 -17.71 2.77
C LYS A 98 9.78 -17.67 1.55
N GLU A 99 8.51 -17.38 1.76
CA GLU A 99 7.54 -17.32 0.68
C GLU A 99 7.64 -16.01 -0.14
N LEU A 100 7.96 -14.89 0.48
CA LEU A 100 8.22 -13.62 -0.22
C LEU A 100 9.48 -13.71 -1.10
N MET A 101 10.54 -14.35 -0.61
CA MET A 101 11.80 -14.52 -1.35
C MET A 101 11.68 -15.43 -2.59
N LYS A 102 10.58 -16.20 -2.71
CA LYS A 102 10.29 -16.99 -3.91
C LYS A 102 9.66 -16.16 -5.05
N ILE A 103 9.30 -14.91 -4.82
CA ILE A 103 8.68 -14.04 -5.82
C ILE A 103 9.80 -13.36 -6.62
N PRO A 104 10.00 -13.71 -7.91
CA PRO A 104 11.22 -13.31 -8.64
C PRO A 104 11.32 -11.82 -8.92
N ASN A 105 10.18 -11.14 -9.07
CA ASN A 105 10.09 -9.71 -9.34
C ASN A 105 9.83 -8.87 -8.08
N LEU A 106 10.11 -9.42 -6.88
CA LEU A 106 9.97 -8.73 -5.60
C LEU A 106 11.31 -8.66 -4.88
N LYS A 107 11.77 -7.45 -4.59
CA LYS A 107 12.93 -7.21 -3.73
C LYS A 107 12.45 -7.03 -2.29
N VAL A 108 12.80 -7.96 -1.40
CA VAL A 108 12.50 -7.86 0.02
C VAL A 108 13.66 -7.19 0.75
N ARG A 109 13.35 -6.20 1.59
CA ARG A 109 14.30 -5.49 2.45
C ARG A 109 13.84 -5.56 3.90
N LEU A 110 14.78 -5.80 4.81
CA LEU A 110 14.54 -5.72 6.25
C LEU A 110 15.00 -4.35 6.76
N SER A 111 14.12 -3.70 7.51
CA SER A 111 14.50 -2.51 8.27
C SER A 111 15.22 -2.94 9.54
N GLU A 112 16.34 -2.29 9.83
CA GLU A 112 17.10 -2.44 11.07
C GLU A 112 16.60 -1.50 12.18
N GLU A 113 15.66 -0.60 11.85
CA GLU A 113 15.09 0.35 12.80
C GLU A 113 14.29 -0.35 13.89
N ALA A 114 14.65 -0.09 15.14
CA ALA A 114 13.90 -0.55 16.29
C ALA A 114 12.48 0.04 16.26
N GLY A 115 11.45 -0.82 16.37
CA GLY A 115 10.06 -0.37 16.35
C GLY A 115 9.52 -0.01 14.97
N PHE A 116 10.12 -0.50 13.88
CA PHE A 116 9.58 -0.31 12.53
C PHE A 116 8.09 -0.69 12.45
N HIS A 117 7.23 0.31 12.25
CA HIS A 117 5.76 0.15 12.27
C HIS A 117 5.08 0.87 11.11
N ALA A 118 5.78 1.02 9.98
CA ALA A 118 5.26 1.70 8.79
C ALA A 118 4.08 0.95 8.15
N LYS A 119 3.20 1.70 7.50
CA LYS A 119 2.13 1.21 6.63
C LYS A 119 1.96 2.23 5.51
N GLY A 120 2.84 2.12 4.54
CA GLY A 120 2.89 2.99 3.38
C GLY A 120 3.04 2.18 2.10
N TYR A 121 2.26 2.53 1.10
CA TYR A 121 2.21 1.87 -0.19
C TYR A 121 2.40 2.92 -1.28
N ILE A 122 3.51 2.86 -1.99
CA ILE A 122 3.88 3.79 -3.05
C ILE A 122 3.84 3.02 -4.37
N PHE A 123 3.18 3.60 -5.36
CA PHE A 123 3.07 3.09 -6.71
C PHE A 123 3.58 4.14 -7.68
N ASN A 124 4.51 3.77 -8.54
CA ASN A 124 4.98 4.63 -9.60
C ASN A 124 4.19 4.32 -10.87
N HIS A 125 3.67 5.34 -11.50
CA HIS A 125 3.05 5.29 -12.81
C HIS A 125 3.94 6.05 -13.81
N GLU A 126 3.56 6.14 -15.07
CA GLU A 126 4.39 6.82 -16.08
C GLU A 126 4.63 8.29 -15.73
N ASP A 127 3.56 9.03 -15.39
CA ASP A 127 3.61 10.48 -15.20
C ASP A 127 3.32 10.93 -13.74
N TYR A 128 3.01 10.01 -12.84
CA TYR A 128 2.64 10.34 -11.45
C TYR A 128 2.97 9.23 -10.48
N GLN A 129 2.80 9.51 -9.21
CA GLN A 129 2.88 8.54 -8.12
C GLN A 129 1.59 8.51 -7.34
N THR A 130 1.12 7.33 -6.99
CA THR A 130 0.08 7.14 -5.98
C THR A 130 0.73 6.74 -4.67
N ILE A 131 0.33 7.39 -3.59
CA ILE A 131 0.77 7.05 -2.23
C ILE A 131 -0.48 6.74 -1.40
N LEU A 132 -0.53 5.56 -0.80
CA LEU A 132 -1.53 5.21 0.19
C LEU A 132 -0.84 5.03 1.54
N ILE A 133 -1.27 5.82 2.53
CA ILE A 133 -0.80 5.75 3.92
C ILE A 133 -1.99 5.61 4.86
N GLY A 134 -1.83 4.88 5.96
CA GLY A 134 -2.93 4.69 6.91
C GLY A 134 -2.62 3.69 8.01
N SER A 135 -3.68 3.07 8.55
CA SER A 135 -3.57 2.12 9.66
C SER A 135 -3.32 0.68 9.20
N ALA A 136 -3.61 0.33 7.94
CA ALA A 136 -3.67 -1.03 7.46
C ALA A 136 -2.29 -1.66 7.21
N ASN A 137 -1.96 -2.71 7.95
CA ASN A 137 -0.84 -3.60 7.65
C ASN A 137 -1.17 -4.52 6.47
N PHE A 138 -0.15 -5.19 5.91
CA PHE A 138 -0.35 -6.19 4.84
C PHE A 138 -0.83 -7.53 5.42
N THR A 139 -1.97 -7.48 6.09
CA THR A 139 -2.63 -8.64 6.68
C THR A 139 -4.04 -8.80 6.15
N ARG A 140 -4.55 -10.04 6.12
CA ARG A 140 -5.89 -10.30 5.62
C ARG A 140 -6.97 -9.57 6.43
N SER A 141 -6.80 -9.50 7.74
CA SER A 141 -7.74 -8.78 8.60
C SER A 141 -7.73 -7.28 8.29
N ALA A 142 -6.56 -6.65 8.24
CA ALA A 142 -6.45 -5.23 7.98
C ALA A 142 -6.95 -4.84 6.57
N LEU A 143 -6.63 -5.63 5.55
CA LEU A 143 -6.95 -5.27 4.17
C LEU A 143 -8.36 -5.63 3.70
N LEU A 144 -9.09 -6.49 4.45
CA LEU A 144 -10.38 -7.03 4.00
C LEU A 144 -11.51 -6.99 5.03
N LYS A 145 -11.20 -6.83 6.34
CA LYS A 145 -12.20 -7.05 7.41
C LYS A 145 -12.27 -5.94 8.44
N ASN A 146 -11.11 -5.58 9.02
CA ASN A 146 -11.07 -4.63 10.11
C ASN A 146 -11.54 -3.24 9.66
N CYS A 147 -11.99 -2.45 10.63
CA CYS A 147 -12.19 -1.03 10.43
C CYS A 147 -10.81 -0.36 10.33
N GLU A 148 -10.33 -0.23 9.13
CA GLU A 148 -9.07 0.42 8.78
C GLU A 148 -9.36 1.59 7.85
N TRP A 149 -8.48 2.57 7.86
CA TRP A 149 -8.57 3.70 6.96
C TRP A 149 -7.18 4.09 6.44
N GLY A 150 -7.18 4.72 5.30
CA GLY A 150 -6.00 5.27 4.65
C GLY A 150 -6.35 6.46 3.79
N LEU A 151 -5.35 7.20 3.44
CA LEU A 151 -5.43 8.30 2.49
C LEU A 151 -4.60 7.93 1.26
N LYS A 152 -5.24 8.00 0.11
CA LYS A 152 -4.60 7.80 -1.19
C LYS A 152 -4.45 9.13 -1.88
#